data_9bf5b94cd5ac340798e6641aeeaaa74f
#
_entry.id   9bf5b94cd5ac340798e6641aeeaaa74f
#
_cell.length_a   1.000
_cell.length_b   1.000
_cell.length_c   1.000
_cell.angle_alpha   90.00
_cell.angle_beta   90.00
_cell.angle_gamma   90.00
#
_symmetry.space_group_name_H-M   'P 1'
#
loop_
_entity.id
_entity.type
_entity.pdbx_description
1 polymer ?
#
loop_
_entity_poly.entity_id
_entity_poly.type
_entity_poly.pdbx_seq_one_letter_code
_entity_poly.pdbx_strand_id
1 'polypeptide(L)'
;IHSPTFNGEPDGIITGMHMDWREFVTYQTTDFMKAEIEAVRSVNPDIPVTTNFMGPYQNLDYHYMKDFVDVISWDSYPSWHSDRGNEIEAYSIAFAHDMHRCFKDKPFLLMESTPSLTNWLPINKLKKPGMHKLSSLQAVAHGSDSVQYFQWRKGRGGMEKFHGAVI
;
A
#
# COMPACT_ATOMS: atom_id res chain seq x y z
N ILE A 1 17.24 -6.75 5.10
CA ILE A 1 18.52 -6.05 5.28
C ILE A 1 18.34 -5.10 6.44
N HIS A 2 19.17 -5.23 7.48
CA HIS A 2 19.10 -4.35 8.65
C HIS A 2 19.83 -3.04 8.37
N SER A 3 19.36 -1.95 8.97
CA SER A 3 20.06 -0.67 8.98
C SER A 3 21.49 -0.88 9.55
N PRO A 4 22.51 -0.21 9.00
CA PRO A 4 23.87 -0.27 9.55
C PRO A 4 23.98 0.29 10.98
N THR A 5 22.95 1.01 11.44
CA THR A 5 22.84 1.50 12.83
C THR A 5 22.26 0.49 13.81
N PHE A 6 21.87 -0.70 13.33
CA PHE A 6 21.25 -1.72 14.15
C PHE A 6 22.28 -2.48 15.01
N ASN A 7 22.66 -1.88 16.11
CA ASN A 7 23.40 -2.54 17.20
C ASN A 7 22.64 -2.46 18.53
N GLY A 8 21.30 -2.45 18.47
CA GLY A 8 20.46 -2.29 19.67
C GLY A 8 20.32 -0.84 20.16
N GLU A 9 20.92 0.11 19.46
CA GLU A 9 20.77 1.53 19.76
C GLU A 9 19.53 2.11 19.04
N PRO A 10 18.83 3.06 19.69
CA PRO A 10 17.69 3.72 19.05
C PRO A 10 18.10 4.39 17.73
N ASP A 11 17.32 4.21 16.69
CA ASP A 11 17.54 4.77 15.34
C ASP A 11 17.74 6.31 15.31
N GLY A 12 17.46 7.01 16.40
CA GLY A 12 17.61 8.46 16.52
C GLY A 12 19.02 8.96 16.81
N ILE A 13 19.99 8.08 17.12
CA ILE A 13 21.33 8.52 17.56
C ILE A 13 22.23 8.94 16.40
N ILE A 14 22.07 8.33 15.22
CA ILE A 14 22.89 8.64 14.02
C ILE A 14 21.97 9.03 12.87
N THR A 15 21.36 10.19 12.98
CA THR A 15 20.32 10.68 12.05
C THR A 15 20.80 10.71 10.60
N GLY A 16 22.01 11.17 10.32
CA GLY A 16 22.57 11.22 8.95
C GLY A 16 22.64 9.83 8.32
N MET A 17 23.24 8.87 9.00
CA MET A 17 23.36 7.49 8.50
C MET A 17 21.99 6.81 8.33
N HIS A 18 21.02 7.16 9.16
CA HIS A 18 19.66 6.65 9.03
C HIS A 18 18.96 7.22 7.78
N MET A 19 19.18 8.49 7.46
CA MET A 19 18.68 9.12 6.23
C MET A 19 19.35 8.50 5.00
N ASP A 20 20.67 8.36 5.01
CA ASP A 20 21.45 7.72 3.91
C ASP A 20 20.96 6.27 3.68
N TRP A 21 20.65 5.56 4.77
CA TRP A 21 20.08 4.20 4.67
C TRP A 21 18.71 4.17 3.98
N ARG A 22 17.80 5.09 4.30
CA ARG A 22 16.50 5.21 3.64
C ARG A 22 16.65 5.55 2.16
N GLU A 23 17.54 6.46 1.84
CA GLU A 23 17.85 6.81 0.46
C GLU A 23 18.42 5.60 -0.30
N PHE A 24 19.38 4.90 0.29
CA PHE A 24 19.93 3.66 -0.28
C PHE A 24 18.83 2.60 -0.52
N VAL A 25 17.95 2.36 0.45
CA VAL A 25 16.86 1.41 0.29
C VAL A 25 15.90 1.84 -0.83
N THR A 26 15.60 3.13 -0.93
CA THR A 26 14.78 3.67 -2.02
C THR A 26 15.43 3.41 -3.39
N TYR A 27 16.71 3.71 -3.55
CA TYR A 27 17.43 3.47 -4.81
C TYR A 27 17.49 1.99 -5.17
N GLN A 28 17.85 1.13 -4.23
CA GLN A 28 17.91 -0.32 -4.48
C GLN A 28 16.57 -0.90 -4.88
N THR A 29 15.49 -0.50 -4.19
CA THR A 29 14.13 -0.94 -4.52
C THR A 29 13.72 -0.42 -5.90
N THR A 30 14.04 0.82 -6.21
CA THR A 30 13.73 1.42 -7.52
C THR A 30 14.51 0.76 -8.65
N ASP A 31 15.78 0.46 -8.46
CA ASP A 31 16.59 -0.21 -9.48
C ASP A 31 16.10 -1.63 -9.76
N PHE A 32 15.68 -2.35 -8.71
CA PHE A 32 15.02 -3.65 -8.89
C PHE A 32 13.71 -3.50 -9.68
N MET A 33 12.85 -2.55 -9.32
CA MET A 33 11.60 -2.26 -10.04
C MET A 33 11.87 -1.90 -11.51
N LYS A 34 12.88 -1.10 -11.83
CA LYS A 34 13.26 -0.77 -13.21
C LYS A 34 13.64 -2.01 -14.00
N ALA A 35 14.44 -2.90 -13.43
CA ALA A 35 14.84 -4.14 -14.09
C ALA A 35 13.63 -5.02 -14.42
N GLU A 36 12.65 -5.11 -13.53
CA GLU A 36 11.39 -5.82 -13.80
C GLU A 36 10.57 -5.14 -14.91
N ILE A 37 10.46 -3.81 -14.89
CA ILE A 37 9.79 -3.03 -15.92
C ILE A 37 10.45 -3.24 -17.28
N GLU A 38 11.78 -3.20 -17.37
CA GLU A 38 12.52 -3.45 -18.60
C GLU A 38 12.25 -4.87 -19.14
N ALA A 39 12.23 -5.87 -18.26
CA ALA A 39 11.90 -7.24 -18.65
C ALA A 39 10.49 -7.36 -19.22
N VAL A 40 9.50 -6.73 -18.61
CA VAL A 40 8.12 -6.71 -19.10
C VAL A 40 8.04 -5.99 -20.47
N ARG A 41 8.64 -4.82 -20.58
CA ARG A 41 8.60 -4.00 -21.79
C ARG A 41 9.40 -4.58 -22.97
N SER A 42 10.36 -5.45 -22.69
CA SER A 42 11.06 -6.19 -23.74
C SER A 42 10.13 -7.13 -24.51
N VAL A 43 9.03 -7.56 -23.90
CA VAL A 43 8.02 -8.44 -24.50
C VAL A 43 6.81 -7.65 -24.99
N ASN A 44 6.36 -6.67 -24.22
CA ASN A 44 5.24 -5.80 -24.56
C ASN A 44 5.55 -4.36 -24.17
N PRO A 45 6.05 -3.53 -25.12
CA PRO A 45 6.49 -2.17 -24.81
C PRO A 45 5.34 -1.22 -24.43
N ASP A 46 4.10 -1.53 -24.83
CA ASP A 46 2.95 -0.63 -24.68
C ASP A 46 2.13 -0.93 -23.41
N ILE A 47 2.43 -2.00 -22.70
CA ILE A 47 1.67 -2.34 -21.49
C ILE A 47 1.97 -1.37 -20.36
N PRO A 48 0.94 -0.76 -19.72
CA PRO A 48 1.17 0.05 -18.52
C PRO A 48 1.70 -0.79 -17.37
N VAL A 49 2.67 -0.25 -16.63
CA VAL A 49 3.25 -0.90 -15.46
C VAL A 49 2.95 -0.11 -14.20
N THR A 50 2.74 -0.82 -13.13
CA THR A 50 2.51 -0.28 -11.78
C THR A 50 3.11 -1.20 -10.74
N THR A 51 3.16 -0.75 -9.49
CA THR A 51 3.49 -1.57 -8.33
C THR A 51 2.61 -1.17 -7.15
N ASN A 52 2.37 -2.09 -6.22
CA ASN A 52 1.59 -1.80 -5.01
C ASN A 52 2.41 -0.91 -4.08
N PHE A 53 2.10 0.37 -4.02
CA PHE A 53 2.62 1.21 -2.95
C PHE A 53 1.88 0.88 -1.64
N MET A 54 2.58 0.96 -0.54
CA MET A 54 1.97 0.92 0.79
C MET A 54 1.40 2.30 1.14
N GLY A 55 0.67 2.41 2.21
CA GLY A 55 0.28 3.71 2.76
C GLY A 55 1.50 4.62 3.05
N PRO A 56 1.36 5.68 3.86
CA PRO A 56 2.48 6.54 4.22
C PRO A 56 3.62 5.74 4.87
N TYR A 57 4.59 5.31 4.08
CA TYR A 57 5.69 4.46 4.49
C TYR A 57 7.00 5.24 4.51
N GLN A 58 7.61 5.33 5.70
CA GLN A 58 8.75 6.22 5.93
C GLN A 58 10.08 5.75 5.32
N ASN A 59 10.17 4.50 4.91
CA ASN A 59 11.45 3.92 4.46
C ASN A 59 11.64 3.91 2.95
N LEU A 60 10.66 4.41 2.18
CA LEU A 60 10.73 4.54 0.73
C LEU A 60 10.25 5.93 0.31
N ASP A 61 10.99 6.57 -0.55
CA ASP A 61 10.57 7.81 -1.19
C ASP A 61 9.72 7.52 -2.43
N TYR A 62 8.41 7.50 -2.25
CA TYR A 62 7.46 7.28 -3.35
C TYR A 62 7.45 8.44 -4.35
N HIS A 63 7.85 9.64 -3.91
CA HIS A 63 7.98 10.77 -4.83
C HIS A 63 9.10 10.55 -5.86
N TYR A 64 10.18 9.88 -5.46
CA TYR A 64 11.21 9.44 -6.39
C TYR A 64 10.74 8.25 -7.25
N MET A 65 10.09 7.27 -6.65
CA MET A 65 9.66 6.04 -7.34
C MET A 65 8.56 6.26 -8.38
N LYS A 66 7.68 7.24 -8.17
CA LYS A 66 6.51 7.51 -9.03
C LYS A 66 6.85 7.73 -10.50
N ASP A 67 8.04 8.22 -10.81
CA ASP A 67 8.43 8.57 -12.16
C ASP A 67 8.73 7.35 -13.05
N PHE A 68 8.89 6.18 -12.45
CA PHE A 68 9.22 4.94 -13.14
C PHE A 68 8.01 4.05 -13.42
N VAL A 69 6.87 4.29 -12.82
CA VAL A 69 5.60 3.59 -13.07
C VAL A 69 4.66 4.43 -13.91
N ASP A 70 3.79 3.79 -14.69
CA ASP A 70 2.81 4.50 -15.52
C ASP A 70 1.59 4.94 -14.72
N VAL A 71 1.16 4.10 -13.78
CA VAL A 71 -0.01 4.31 -12.93
C VAL A 71 0.40 4.17 -11.47
N ILE A 72 -0.10 5.05 -10.63
CA ILE A 72 0.03 4.87 -9.17
C ILE A 72 -1.00 3.86 -8.71
N SER A 73 -0.58 2.91 -7.90
CA SER A 73 -1.48 2.00 -7.19
C SER A 73 -1.01 1.78 -5.75
N TRP A 74 -1.93 1.49 -4.84
CA TRP A 74 -1.58 1.25 -3.45
C TRP A 74 -2.55 0.30 -2.75
N ASP A 75 -2.14 -0.24 -1.62
CA ASP A 75 -2.88 -1.23 -0.84
C ASP A 75 -3.41 -0.61 0.44
N SER A 76 -4.71 -0.76 0.68
CA SER A 76 -5.37 -0.17 1.83
C SER A 76 -6.19 -1.19 2.61
N TYR A 77 -5.84 -1.35 3.87
CA TYR A 77 -6.50 -2.26 4.81
C TYR A 77 -6.91 -1.54 6.10
N PRO A 78 -7.91 -0.67 6.03
CA PRO A 78 -8.33 0.12 7.19
C PRO A 78 -8.84 -0.73 8.35
N SER A 79 -8.47 -0.35 9.57
CA SER A 79 -8.93 -1.00 10.81
C SER A 79 -10.23 -0.38 11.33
N TRP A 80 -11.34 -0.62 10.65
CA TRP A 80 -12.66 -0.05 10.97
C TRP A 80 -13.23 -0.42 12.35
N HIS A 81 -12.45 -1.09 13.17
CA HIS A 81 -12.81 -1.49 14.53
C HIS A 81 -11.75 -1.09 15.55
N SER A 82 -10.91 -0.13 15.17
CA SER A 82 -9.87 0.36 16.07
C SER A 82 -10.50 1.13 17.25
N ASP A 83 -9.81 1.14 18.38
CA ASP A 83 -10.22 1.92 19.55
C ASP A 83 -10.11 3.44 19.31
N ARG A 84 -9.45 3.83 18.22
CA ARG A 84 -9.30 5.24 17.79
C ARG A 84 -10.56 5.83 17.16
N GLY A 85 -11.54 4.99 16.83
CA GLY A 85 -12.78 5.40 16.17
C GLY A 85 -12.73 5.35 14.65
N ASN A 86 -13.88 5.14 14.04
CA ASN A 86 -13.99 5.01 12.58
C ASN A 86 -13.71 6.33 11.85
N GLU A 87 -14.01 7.47 12.47
CA GLU A 87 -13.76 8.77 11.85
C GLU A 87 -12.26 9.04 11.68
N ILE A 88 -11.45 8.73 12.70
CA ILE A 88 -10.00 8.89 12.61
C ILE A 88 -9.41 7.96 11.57
N GLU A 89 -9.90 6.73 11.50
CA GLU A 89 -9.51 5.79 10.45
C GLU A 89 -9.87 6.33 9.06
N ALA A 90 -11.10 6.85 8.90
CA ALA A 90 -11.56 7.44 7.65
C ALA A 90 -10.69 8.62 7.20
N TYR A 91 -10.31 9.52 8.11
CA TYR A 91 -9.43 10.66 7.80
C TYR A 91 -8.02 10.21 7.41
N SER A 92 -7.47 9.22 8.11
CA SER A 92 -6.15 8.66 7.80
C SER A 92 -6.11 8.04 6.41
N ILE A 93 -7.17 7.32 6.04
CA ILE A 93 -7.30 6.70 4.73
C ILE A 93 -7.58 7.75 3.64
N ALA A 94 -8.40 8.76 3.91
CA ALA A 94 -8.62 9.88 3.00
C ALA A 94 -7.29 10.58 2.66
N PHE A 95 -6.49 10.89 3.66
CA PHE A 95 -5.16 11.46 3.47
C PHE A 95 -4.26 10.57 2.59
N ALA A 96 -4.24 9.27 2.84
CA ALA A 96 -3.45 8.34 2.05
C ALA A 96 -3.93 8.27 0.58
N HIS A 97 -5.23 8.26 0.33
CA HIS A 97 -5.79 8.33 -1.02
C HIS A 97 -5.36 9.61 -1.74
N ASP A 98 -5.51 10.76 -1.10
CA ASP A 98 -5.12 12.05 -1.67
C ASP A 98 -3.62 12.12 -1.95
N MET A 99 -2.78 11.61 -1.05
CA MET A 99 -1.34 11.52 -1.24
C MET A 99 -0.99 10.74 -2.50
N HIS A 100 -1.58 9.55 -2.70
CA HIS A 100 -1.31 8.73 -3.89
C HIS A 100 -1.82 9.38 -5.17
N ARG A 101 -2.96 10.03 -5.13
CA ARG A 101 -3.46 10.84 -6.26
C ARG A 101 -2.50 11.96 -6.62
N CYS A 102 -1.95 12.68 -5.65
CA CYS A 102 -1.05 13.80 -5.86
C CYS A 102 0.30 13.40 -6.47
N PHE A 103 0.73 12.15 -6.40
CA PHE A 103 2.02 11.75 -6.97
C PHE A 103 2.11 11.98 -8.47
N LYS A 104 1.02 11.81 -9.21
CA LYS A 104 0.97 12.04 -10.67
C LYS A 104 -0.14 13.03 -11.10
N ASP A 105 -0.90 13.55 -10.17
CA ASP A 105 -2.11 14.36 -10.42
C ASP A 105 -3.09 13.66 -11.40
N LYS A 106 -3.22 12.35 -11.24
CA LYS A 106 -4.05 11.46 -12.05
C LYS A 106 -4.79 10.48 -11.15
N PRO A 107 -5.87 9.86 -11.64
CA PRO A 107 -6.48 8.74 -10.93
C PRO A 107 -5.46 7.66 -10.57
N PHE A 108 -5.65 7.05 -9.42
CA PHE A 108 -4.85 5.92 -8.95
C PHE A 108 -5.68 4.64 -8.92
N LEU A 109 -5.05 3.51 -8.70
CA LEU A 109 -5.74 2.24 -8.49
C LEU A 109 -5.63 1.85 -7.01
N LEU A 110 -6.76 1.58 -6.37
CA LEU A 110 -6.72 0.85 -5.11
C LEU A 110 -6.51 -0.62 -5.44
N MET A 111 -5.22 -1.06 -5.37
CA MET A 111 -4.78 -2.36 -5.87
C MET A 111 -5.19 -3.49 -4.95
N GLU A 112 -5.19 -3.25 -3.65
CA GLU A 112 -5.65 -4.20 -2.66
C GLU A 112 -6.51 -3.54 -1.60
N SER A 113 -7.58 -4.22 -1.23
CA SER A 113 -8.42 -3.93 -0.08
C SER A 113 -9.11 -5.20 0.38
N THR A 114 -9.42 -5.33 1.66
CA THR A 114 -10.16 -6.50 2.10
C THR A 114 -11.67 -6.28 2.01
N PRO A 115 -12.43 -7.24 1.49
CA PRO A 115 -13.88 -7.16 1.58
C PRO A 115 -14.41 -7.34 3.02
N SER A 116 -13.63 -7.97 3.90
CA SER A 116 -14.08 -8.32 5.24
C SER A 116 -12.95 -8.27 6.28
N LEU A 117 -12.28 -9.38 6.54
CA LEU A 117 -11.27 -9.57 7.59
C LEU A 117 -9.85 -9.45 7.04
N THR A 118 -8.91 -9.01 7.88
CA THR A 118 -7.46 -9.11 7.61
C THR A 118 -6.83 -10.11 8.57
N ASN A 119 -6.05 -11.07 8.06
CA ASN A 119 -5.52 -12.17 8.87
C ASN A 119 -4.35 -11.78 9.80
N TRP A 120 -3.72 -10.63 9.59
CA TRP A 120 -2.58 -10.17 10.39
C TRP A 120 -2.93 -9.26 11.57
N LEU A 121 -4.20 -8.88 11.71
CA LEU A 121 -4.63 -8.12 12.87
C LEU A 121 -4.72 -9.02 14.12
N PRO A 122 -4.34 -8.51 15.30
CA PRO A 122 -4.46 -9.29 16.56
C PRO A 122 -5.86 -9.79 16.84
N ILE A 123 -6.86 -8.99 16.44
CA ILE A 123 -8.29 -9.35 16.54
C ILE A 123 -8.92 -9.08 15.19
N ASN A 124 -9.40 -10.15 14.56
CA ASN A 124 -10.15 -10.06 13.31
C ASN A 124 -11.62 -9.83 13.60
N LYS A 125 -12.14 -8.71 13.14
CA LYS A 125 -13.57 -8.38 13.24
C LYS A 125 -14.16 -8.20 11.85
N LEU A 126 -15.40 -8.61 11.68
CA LEU A 126 -16.16 -8.32 10.47
C LEU A 126 -16.41 -6.82 10.34
N LYS A 127 -16.36 -6.33 9.12
CA LYS A 127 -16.84 -4.97 8.84
C LYS A 127 -18.32 -4.85 9.22
N LYS A 128 -18.69 -3.73 9.82
CA LYS A 128 -20.09 -3.41 10.07
C LYS A 128 -20.88 -3.37 8.74
N PRO A 129 -22.18 -3.71 8.76
CA PRO A 129 -23.03 -3.56 7.58
C PRO A 129 -22.89 -2.17 6.95
N GLY A 130 -22.69 -2.12 5.62
CA GLY A 130 -22.49 -0.88 4.88
C GLY A 130 -21.05 -0.36 4.85
N MET A 131 -20.17 -0.77 5.77
CA MET A 131 -18.79 -0.26 5.84
C MET A 131 -17.95 -0.65 4.61
N HIS A 132 -18.14 -1.85 4.08
CA HIS A 132 -17.46 -2.27 2.86
C HIS A 132 -17.80 -1.35 1.67
N LYS A 133 -19.08 -1.05 1.49
CA LYS A 133 -19.53 -0.10 0.45
C LYS A 133 -19.00 1.30 0.70
N LEU A 134 -19.06 1.78 1.94
CA LEU A 134 -18.62 3.13 2.31
C LEU A 134 -17.13 3.32 2.04
N SER A 135 -16.28 2.38 2.46
CA SER A 135 -14.83 2.46 2.26
C SER A 135 -14.45 2.39 0.77
N SER A 136 -15.18 1.59 -0.02
CA SER A 136 -14.96 1.53 -1.46
C SER A 136 -15.37 2.84 -2.16
N LEU A 137 -16.51 3.42 -1.78
CA LEU A 137 -16.93 4.72 -2.32
C LEU A 137 -16.02 5.86 -1.87
N GLN A 138 -15.42 5.78 -0.69
CA GLN A 138 -14.41 6.74 -0.25
C GLN A 138 -13.21 6.73 -1.19
N ALA A 139 -12.67 5.57 -1.55
CA ALA A 139 -11.57 5.48 -2.50
C ALA A 139 -11.91 6.13 -3.85
N VAL A 140 -13.10 5.84 -4.40
CA VAL A 140 -13.58 6.46 -5.64
C VAL A 140 -13.74 7.98 -5.50
N ALA A 141 -14.31 8.45 -4.39
CA ALA A 141 -14.48 9.89 -4.12
C ALA A 141 -13.14 10.64 -4.04
N HIS A 142 -12.07 9.97 -3.61
CA HIS A 142 -10.70 10.48 -3.58
C HIS A 142 -9.92 10.26 -4.89
N GLY A 143 -10.58 9.75 -5.93
CA GLY A 143 -10.02 9.66 -7.28
C GLY A 143 -9.41 8.32 -7.65
N SER A 144 -9.80 7.24 -7.01
CA SER A 144 -9.43 5.90 -7.47
C SER A 144 -10.31 5.46 -8.64
N ASP A 145 -9.69 4.96 -9.71
CA ASP A 145 -10.40 4.38 -10.86
C ASP A 145 -10.84 2.94 -10.61
N SER A 146 -10.30 2.29 -9.58
CA SER A 146 -10.67 0.91 -9.25
C SER A 146 -10.60 0.66 -7.75
N VAL A 147 -11.42 -0.28 -7.29
CA VAL A 147 -11.30 -0.88 -5.95
C VAL A 147 -11.15 -2.38 -6.14
N GLN A 148 -9.95 -2.88 -5.94
CA GLN A 148 -9.63 -4.30 -6.08
C GLN A 148 -9.60 -4.95 -4.70
N TYR A 149 -10.11 -6.18 -4.63
CA TYR A 149 -10.25 -6.86 -3.36
C TYR A 149 -9.33 -8.08 -3.27
N PHE A 150 -8.57 -8.13 -2.23
CA PHE A 150 -7.92 -9.33 -1.79
C PHE A 150 -8.78 -9.99 -0.72
N GLN A 151 -9.51 -11.10 -1.04
CA GLN A 151 -9.42 -11.86 -2.28
C GLN A 151 -10.82 -12.27 -2.77
N TRP A 152 -10.90 -12.84 -3.99
CA TRP A 152 -12.17 -13.31 -4.53
C TRP A 152 -12.75 -14.47 -3.72
N ARG A 153 -11.94 -15.52 -3.53
CA ARG A 153 -12.32 -16.74 -2.79
C ARG A 153 -11.32 -17.04 -1.69
N LYS A 154 -11.85 -17.38 -0.52
CA LYS A 154 -11.03 -17.67 0.66
C LYS A 154 -10.11 -18.87 0.42
N GLY A 155 -8.83 -18.72 0.80
CA GLY A 155 -7.84 -19.78 0.74
C GLY A 155 -8.18 -20.94 1.70
N ARG A 156 -7.93 -22.18 1.26
CA ARG A 156 -8.15 -23.37 2.10
C ARG A 156 -7.03 -23.64 3.09
N GLY A 157 -5.86 -23.08 2.85
CA GLY A 157 -4.66 -23.27 3.66
C GLY A 157 -3.66 -22.13 3.46
N GLY A 158 -2.47 -22.26 4.04
CA GLY A 158 -1.44 -21.24 3.99
C GLY A 158 -1.62 -20.15 5.07
N MET A 159 -0.73 -19.17 5.06
CA MET A 159 -0.70 -18.12 6.07
C MET A 159 -1.94 -17.21 6.01
N GLU A 160 -2.52 -17.03 4.83
CA GLU A 160 -3.64 -16.13 4.58
C GLU A 160 -5.03 -16.82 4.57
N LYS A 161 -5.10 -18.07 5.04
CA LYS A 161 -6.36 -18.82 5.08
C LYS A 161 -7.49 -18.14 5.89
N PHE A 162 -7.13 -17.25 6.80
CA PHE A 162 -8.10 -16.49 7.61
C PHE A 162 -8.43 -15.12 7.04
N HIS A 163 -7.79 -14.73 5.93
CA HIS A 163 -8.10 -13.49 5.24
C HIS A 163 -9.53 -13.52 4.69
N GLY A 164 -10.20 -12.38 4.72
CA GLY A 164 -11.55 -12.25 4.15
C GLY A 164 -11.56 -12.41 2.64
N ALA A 165 -12.71 -12.78 2.10
CA ALA A 165 -12.92 -12.91 0.67
C ALA A 165 -14.32 -12.41 0.29
N VAL A 166 -14.55 -12.24 -1.01
CA VAL A 166 -15.85 -11.83 -1.55
C VAL A 166 -16.84 -13.00 -1.43
N ILE A 167 -16.38 -14.23 -1.70
CA ILE A 167 -17.15 -15.48 -1.60
C ILE A 167 -16.38 -16.57 -0.87
#